data_dbcffd58d8f0830a495b01c822f408df
#
_entry.id   dbcffd58d8f0830a495b01c822f408df
#
_cell.length_a   1.000
_cell.length_b   1.000
_cell.length_c   1.000
_cell.angle_alpha   90.00
_cell.angle_beta   90.00
_cell.angle_gamma   90.00
#
_symmetry.space_group_name_H-M   'P 1'
#
loop_
_entity.id
_entity.type
_entity.pdbx_description
1 polymer ?
#
loop_
_entity_poly.entity_id
_entity_poly.type
_entity_poly.pdbx_seq_one_letter_code
_entity_poly.pdbx_strand_id
1 'polypeptide(L)'
;MSNRTSIKGVNVSTDHYIFGKRVPSKKKFTVINPNNPSEVLAEVSRGDKEIAKLAVAAAREGFNVWSVMSVDERASIMHKLADLIESNVDDISLIESLDMGMRHESLRNRVIPRGARNFRSYADITKEYKPRKWHSNTTENEIQRMPSGISVIITPWNAPFMLSTWKCAPALAAGNSVILKPAEWSPLSASLLGDLIDEAGFPAGVFNIVQGIGEEVGAALVSDPNVNRISFTGSPEAARDIGKSAAENIIPFTGELGGKSPLIIFPDADFDTAVGKAAGQFDDSGQICLAGTRLIIHSSIKEEFLSRFLELTAKQKLGSSFDDETEITPMIHPDHLKNVADFVDRARINGDKILCGGKIFKDGELWYEPTLIEPFSNQSE
;
A
#
# COMPACT_ATOMS: atom_id res chain seq x y z
N MET A 1 15.75 -19.30 -16.74
CA MET A 1 16.12 -19.02 -15.34
C MET A 1 15.43 -17.74 -14.93
N SER A 2 14.83 -17.67 -13.74
CA SER A 2 14.23 -16.44 -13.24
C SER A 2 15.32 -15.41 -12.91
N ASN A 3 15.06 -14.11 -13.21
CA ASN A 3 15.97 -13.05 -12.81
C ASN A 3 15.79 -12.81 -11.31
N ARG A 4 16.86 -12.94 -10.55
CA ARG A 4 16.92 -12.62 -9.13
C ARG A 4 18.09 -11.69 -8.85
N THR A 5 17.91 -10.79 -7.89
CA THR A 5 18.95 -9.91 -7.37
C THR A 5 19.12 -10.16 -5.88
N SER A 6 20.37 -10.11 -5.40
CA SER A 6 20.65 -10.19 -3.96
C SER A 6 20.74 -8.77 -3.41
N ILE A 7 19.83 -8.42 -2.52
CA ILE A 7 19.77 -7.10 -1.87
C ILE A 7 20.08 -7.33 -0.39
N LYS A 8 21.24 -6.87 0.07
CA LYS A 8 21.72 -7.07 1.47
C LYS A 8 21.62 -8.53 1.95
N GLY A 9 21.84 -9.50 1.06
CA GLY A 9 21.78 -10.93 1.37
C GLY A 9 20.42 -11.58 1.10
N VAL A 10 19.35 -10.82 0.94
CA VAL A 10 18.01 -11.34 0.60
C VAL A 10 17.89 -11.50 -0.92
N ASN A 11 17.43 -12.67 -1.35
CA ASN A 11 17.35 -13.02 -2.77
C ASN A 11 15.94 -12.74 -3.34
N VAL A 12 15.76 -11.63 -4.03
CA VAL A 12 14.47 -11.13 -4.53
C VAL A 12 14.33 -11.39 -6.03
N SER A 13 13.20 -11.94 -6.48
CA SER A 13 12.89 -12.05 -7.90
C SER A 13 12.45 -10.70 -8.47
N THR A 14 12.95 -10.33 -9.64
CA THR A 14 12.58 -9.11 -10.36
C THR A 14 11.57 -9.36 -11.49
N ASP A 15 11.10 -10.60 -11.62
CA ASP A 15 10.14 -11.00 -12.64
C ASP A 15 8.70 -10.99 -12.11
N HIS A 16 7.73 -11.02 -13.01
CA HIS A 16 6.33 -11.30 -12.66
C HIS A 16 6.22 -12.69 -12.00
N TYR A 17 5.17 -12.90 -11.20
CA TYR A 17 4.79 -14.22 -10.72
C TYR A 17 3.43 -14.58 -11.32
N ILE A 18 3.39 -15.49 -12.29
CA ILE A 18 2.19 -15.85 -13.03
C ILE A 18 2.11 -17.38 -13.14
N PHE A 19 0.97 -17.93 -12.74
CA PHE A 19 0.70 -19.37 -12.78
C PHE A 19 1.78 -20.23 -12.09
N GLY A 20 2.23 -19.80 -10.89
CA GLY A 20 3.29 -20.49 -10.13
C GLY A 20 4.68 -20.37 -10.74
N LYS A 21 4.91 -19.44 -11.66
CA LYS A 21 6.20 -19.29 -12.37
C LYS A 21 6.67 -17.84 -12.40
N ARG A 22 7.97 -17.66 -12.41
CA ARG A 22 8.59 -16.35 -12.66
C ARG A 22 8.71 -16.11 -14.18
N VAL A 23 8.07 -15.05 -14.64
CA VAL A 23 7.94 -14.68 -16.05
C VAL A 23 8.65 -13.35 -16.29
N PRO A 24 9.75 -13.30 -17.07
CA PRO A 24 10.47 -12.07 -17.34
C PRO A 24 9.80 -11.22 -18.44
N SER A 25 10.00 -9.90 -18.39
CA SER A 25 9.76 -8.99 -19.49
C SER A 25 11.07 -8.48 -20.10
N LYS A 26 11.05 -8.15 -21.40
CA LYS A 26 12.20 -7.52 -22.09
C LYS A 26 12.48 -6.12 -21.58
N LYS A 27 11.40 -5.33 -21.37
CA LYS A 27 11.49 -3.99 -20.79
C LYS A 27 11.62 -4.10 -19.27
N LYS A 28 12.38 -3.19 -18.70
CA LYS A 28 12.60 -3.09 -17.26
C LYS A 28 12.29 -1.67 -16.78
N PHE A 29 12.14 -1.52 -15.48
CA PHE A 29 12.16 -0.23 -14.80
C PHE A 29 13.04 -0.34 -13.55
N THR A 30 13.64 0.78 -13.19
CA THR A 30 14.61 0.87 -12.10
C THR A 30 13.92 1.14 -10.78
N VAL A 31 14.33 0.43 -9.75
CA VAL A 31 13.93 0.67 -8.34
C VAL A 31 15.13 1.16 -7.57
N ILE A 32 14.99 2.27 -6.87
CA ILE A 32 16.06 2.95 -6.12
C ILE A 32 15.83 2.85 -4.61
N ASN A 33 16.90 3.03 -3.84
CA ASN A 33 16.83 3.11 -2.39
C ASN A 33 16.51 4.56 -1.94
N PRO A 34 15.36 4.84 -1.30
CA PRO A 34 15.05 6.19 -0.81
C PRO A 34 16.09 6.75 0.17
N ASN A 35 16.78 5.90 0.94
CA ASN A 35 17.85 6.34 1.83
C ASN A 35 19.13 6.76 1.09
N ASN A 36 19.30 6.36 -0.17
CA ASN A 36 20.40 6.69 -1.04
C ASN A 36 19.93 6.66 -2.50
N PRO A 37 19.36 7.73 -3.05
CA PRO A 37 18.73 7.72 -4.38
C PRO A 37 19.67 7.37 -5.54
N SER A 38 20.98 7.40 -5.31
CA SER A 38 21.99 6.94 -6.29
C SER A 38 22.15 5.42 -6.31
N GLU A 39 21.65 4.70 -5.32
CA GLU A 39 21.70 3.25 -5.22
C GLU A 39 20.51 2.61 -5.95
N VAL A 40 20.82 1.89 -7.03
CA VAL A 40 19.83 1.06 -7.72
C VAL A 40 19.71 -0.29 -6.99
N LEU A 41 18.52 -0.59 -6.49
CA LEU A 41 18.22 -1.87 -5.83
C LEU A 41 18.00 -2.99 -6.85
N ALA A 42 17.24 -2.70 -7.90
CA ALA A 42 16.87 -3.69 -8.89
C ALA A 42 16.41 -3.09 -10.21
N GLU A 43 16.56 -3.88 -11.29
CA GLU A 43 15.92 -3.70 -12.58
C GLU A 43 14.76 -4.69 -12.71
N VAL A 44 13.52 -4.19 -12.53
CA VAL A 44 12.32 -5.01 -12.41
C VAL A 44 11.60 -5.14 -13.75
N SER A 45 11.01 -6.28 -14.03
CA SER A 45 10.26 -6.56 -15.25
C SER A 45 9.08 -5.58 -15.42
N ARG A 46 9.02 -4.90 -16.58
CA ARG A 46 7.95 -3.97 -16.94
C ARG A 46 6.94 -4.69 -17.82
N GLY A 47 5.80 -5.01 -17.24
CA GLY A 47 4.70 -5.70 -17.91
C GLY A 47 3.99 -4.80 -18.91
N ASP A 48 3.47 -5.41 -19.94
CA ASP A 48 2.67 -4.80 -20.99
C ASP A 48 1.28 -5.47 -21.08
N LYS A 49 0.54 -5.14 -22.14
CA LYS A 49 -0.79 -5.70 -22.40
C LYS A 49 -0.78 -7.22 -22.56
N GLU A 50 0.28 -7.80 -23.10
CA GLU A 50 0.34 -9.26 -23.28
C GLU A 50 0.60 -9.97 -21.95
N ILE A 51 1.40 -9.36 -21.06
CA ILE A 51 1.56 -9.84 -19.67
C ILE A 51 0.23 -9.74 -18.91
N ALA A 52 -0.52 -8.65 -19.08
CA ALA A 52 -1.85 -8.52 -18.47
C ALA A 52 -2.80 -9.65 -18.90
N LYS A 53 -2.90 -9.93 -20.20
CA LYS A 53 -3.70 -11.03 -20.73
C LYS A 53 -3.26 -12.40 -20.20
N LEU A 54 -1.95 -12.64 -20.12
CA LEU A 54 -1.39 -13.87 -19.58
C LEU A 54 -1.79 -14.05 -18.10
N ALA A 55 -1.72 -12.99 -17.32
CA ALA A 55 -2.11 -13.01 -15.90
C ALA A 55 -3.62 -13.25 -15.72
N VAL A 56 -4.46 -12.64 -16.56
CA VAL A 56 -5.91 -12.83 -16.52
C VAL A 56 -6.27 -14.28 -16.89
N ALA A 57 -5.64 -14.85 -17.92
CA ALA A 57 -5.84 -16.25 -18.29
C ALA A 57 -5.40 -17.20 -17.16
N ALA A 58 -4.23 -16.95 -16.56
CA ALA A 58 -3.72 -17.72 -15.42
C ALA A 58 -4.67 -17.63 -14.20
N ALA A 59 -5.18 -16.43 -13.90
CA ALA A 59 -6.12 -16.22 -12.81
C ALA A 59 -7.45 -16.93 -13.05
N ARG A 60 -7.91 -17.05 -14.29
CA ARG A 60 -9.11 -17.83 -14.64
C ARG A 60 -8.94 -19.32 -14.33
N GLU A 61 -7.81 -19.89 -14.69
CA GLU A 61 -7.51 -21.29 -14.36
C GLU A 61 -7.39 -21.49 -12.83
N GLY A 62 -6.70 -20.62 -12.14
CA GLY A 62 -6.60 -20.64 -10.68
C GLY A 62 -7.96 -20.50 -10.00
N PHE A 63 -8.84 -19.64 -10.50
CA PHE A 63 -10.19 -19.48 -9.99
C PHE A 63 -11.02 -20.77 -10.10
N ASN A 64 -10.94 -21.50 -11.22
CA ASN A 64 -11.67 -22.74 -11.43
C ASN A 64 -11.32 -23.81 -10.37
N VAL A 65 -10.08 -23.79 -9.87
CA VAL A 65 -9.64 -24.70 -8.79
C VAL A 65 -10.03 -24.15 -7.41
N TRP A 66 -9.68 -22.88 -7.14
CA TRP A 66 -9.79 -22.29 -5.81
C TRP A 66 -11.23 -22.08 -5.35
N SER A 67 -12.13 -21.71 -6.26
CA SER A 67 -13.54 -21.43 -5.95
C SER A 67 -14.33 -22.64 -5.50
N VAL A 68 -13.91 -23.85 -5.88
CA VAL A 68 -14.57 -25.11 -5.53
C VAL A 68 -13.95 -25.80 -4.30
N MET A 69 -12.80 -25.35 -3.84
CA MET A 69 -12.20 -25.82 -2.59
C MET A 69 -13.07 -25.42 -1.41
N SER A 70 -13.15 -26.28 -0.40
CA SER A 70 -13.85 -25.97 0.85
C SER A 70 -13.23 -24.75 1.56
N VAL A 71 -14.02 -24.10 2.41
CA VAL A 71 -13.55 -22.98 3.23
C VAL A 71 -12.37 -23.41 4.13
N ASP A 72 -12.43 -24.64 4.68
CA ASP A 72 -11.39 -25.17 5.57
C ASP A 72 -10.07 -25.42 4.84
N GLU A 73 -10.11 -25.96 3.62
CA GLU A 73 -8.91 -26.17 2.80
C GLU A 73 -8.25 -24.83 2.46
N ARG A 74 -9.04 -23.83 2.00
CA ARG A 74 -8.52 -22.49 1.72
C ARG A 74 -7.92 -21.83 2.96
N ALA A 75 -8.63 -21.91 4.08
CA ALA A 75 -8.17 -21.35 5.34
C ALA A 75 -6.86 -22.00 5.83
N SER A 76 -6.71 -23.31 5.69
CA SER A 76 -5.48 -24.03 6.05
C SER A 76 -4.26 -23.50 5.27
N ILE A 77 -4.40 -23.29 3.95
CA ILE A 77 -3.35 -22.73 3.11
C ILE A 77 -3.05 -21.28 3.49
N MET A 78 -4.08 -20.48 3.79
CA MET A 78 -3.90 -19.09 4.22
C MET A 78 -3.23 -18.99 5.59
N HIS A 79 -3.51 -19.87 6.53
CA HIS A 79 -2.79 -19.95 7.81
C HIS A 79 -1.32 -20.28 7.61
N LYS A 80 -1.01 -21.29 6.76
CA LYS A 80 0.37 -21.62 6.42
C LYS A 80 1.11 -20.45 5.81
N LEU A 81 0.47 -19.68 4.92
CA LEU A 81 1.07 -18.44 4.39
C LEU A 81 1.35 -17.43 5.49
N ALA A 82 0.45 -17.27 6.45
CA ALA A 82 0.65 -16.37 7.59
C ALA A 82 1.87 -16.80 8.44
N ASP A 83 2.04 -18.09 8.69
CA ASP A 83 3.21 -18.65 9.41
C ASP A 83 4.51 -18.37 8.63
N LEU A 84 4.50 -18.53 7.31
CA LEU A 84 5.64 -18.23 6.45
C LEU A 84 5.98 -16.73 6.46
N ILE A 85 5.00 -15.84 6.45
CA ILE A 85 5.24 -14.39 6.57
C ILE A 85 5.91 -14.07 7.90
N GLU A 86 5.45 -14.64 9.01
CA GLU A 86 6.05 -14.42 10.33
C GLU A 86 7.48 -14.98 10.42
N SER A 87 7.73 -16.13 9.79
CA SER A 87 9.08 -16.74 9.76
C SER A 87 10.06 -15.95 8.90
N ASN A 88 9.56 -15.13 7.96
CA ASN A 88 10.38 -14.32 7.04
C ASN A 88 10.29 -12.81 7.33
N VAL A 89 9.86 -12.43 8.55
CA VAL A 89 9.62 -11.03 8.91
C VAL A 89 10.87 -10.17 8.74
N ASP A 90 12.06 -10.70 9.06
CA ASP A 90 13.32 -9.97 8.97
C ASP A 90 13.69 -9.65 7.52
N ASP A 91 13.60 -10.61 6.63
CA ASP A 91 13.88 -10.41 5.21
C ASP A 91 12.88 -9.46 4.54
N ILE A 92 11.58 -9.65 4.81
CA ILE A 92 10.52 -8.81 4.24
C ILE A 92 10.67 -7.37 4.73
N SER A 93 10.89 -7.16 6.03
CA SER A 93 11.03 -5.81 6.59
C SER A 93 12.29 -5.09 6.10
N LEU A 94 13.40 -5.81 5.93
CA LEU A 94 14.62 -5.28 5.35
C LEU A 94 14.39 -4.81 3.90
N ILE A 95 13.80 -5.66 3.08
CA ILE A 95 13.52 -5.32 1.67
C ILE A 95 12.53 -4.17 1.58
N GLU A 96 11.45 -4.17 2.37
CA GLU A 96 10.46 -3.09 2.34
C GLU A 96 11.04 -1.76 2.82
N SER A 97 11.92 -1.76 3.84
CA SER A 97 12.59 -0.55 4.30
C SER A 97 13.53 0.04 3.25
N LEU A 98 14.25 -0.79 2.52
CA LEU A 98 15.09 -0.37 1.40
C LEU A 98 14.26 0.12 0.19
N ASP A 99 13.10 -0.49 -0.05
CA ASP A 99 12.26 -0.27 -1.24
C ASP A 99 11.39 0.99 -1.11
N MET A 100 10.95 1.34 0.13
CA MET A 100 10.01 2.46 0.32
C MET A 100 10.43 3.47 1.39
N GLY A 101 11.48 3.22 2.17
CA GLY A 101 12.05 4.19 3.10
C GLY A 101 11.43 4.26 4.50
N MET A 102 10.43 3.44 4.85
CA MET A 102 9.86 3.40 6.20
C MET A 102 10.87 2.82 7.21
N ARG A 103 10.80 3.25 8.48
CA ARG A 103 11.66 2.73 9.56
C ARG A 103 11.62 1.21 9.64
N HIS A 104 12.80 0.59 9.55
CA HIS A 104 12.96 -0.87 9.57
C HIS A 104 12.38 -1.50 10.84
N GLU A 105 12.62 -0.90 12.01
CA GLU A 105 12.03 -1.35 13.27
C GLU A 105 10.49 -1.37 13.24
N SER A 106 9.87 -0.32 12.70
CA SER A 106 8.41 -0.23 12.57
C SER A 106 7.85 -1.29 11.63
N LEU A 107 8.53 -1.53 10.52
CA LEU A 107 8.16 -2.59 9.57
C LEU A 107 8.26 -3.97 10.25
N ARG A 108 9.39 -4.25 10.88
CA ARG A 108 9.67 -5.55 11.53
C ARG A 108 8.71 -5.87 12.66
N ASN A 109 8.45 -4.90 13.54
CA ASN A 109 7.70 -5.15 14.78
C ASN A 109 6.18 -4.98 14.63
N ARG A 110 5.71 -4.25 13.61
CA ARG A 110 4.31 -3.84 13.51
C ARG A 110 3.67 -4.11 12.14
N VAL A 111 4.31 -3.65 11.05
CA VAL A 111 3.69 -3.59 9.74
C VAL A 111 3.66 -4.97 9.07
N ILE A 112 4.81 -5.65 8.99
CA ILE A 112 4.88 -6.99 8.37
C ILE A 112 4.09 -8.04 9.15
N PRO A 113 4.16 -8.11 10.52
CA PRO A 113 3.31 -9.01 11.29
C PRO A 113 1.80 -8.76 11.09
N ARG A 114 1.39 -7.53 10.79
CA ARG A 114 0.00 -7.24 10.43
C ARG A 114 -0.40 -7.90 9.11
N GLY A 115 0.54 -8.04 8.17
CA GLY A 115 0.32 -8.78 6.93
C GLY A 115 -0.06 -10.25 7.18
N ALA A 116 0.63 -10.93 8.08
CA ALA A 116 0.29 -12.28 8.52
C ALA A 116 -1.09 -12.34 9.19
N ARG A 117 -1.37 -11.40 10.11
CA ARG A 117 -2.68 -11.30 10.75
C ARG A 117 -3.83 -11.08 9.77
N ASN A 118 -3.62 -10.35 8.67
CA ASN A 118 -4.64 -10.19 7.63
C ASN A 118 -5.07 -11.55 7.07
N PHE A 119 -4.13 -12.41 6.71
CA PHE A 119 -4.45 -13.75 6.20
C PHE A 119 -5.17 -14.62 7.24
N ARG A 120 -4.69 -14.66 8.50
CA ARG A 120 -5.34 -15.42 9.58
C ARG A 120 -6.77 -14.94 9.82
N SER A 121 -6.95 -13.63 10.02
CA SER A 121 -8.25 -13.07 10.36
C SER A 121 -9.31 -13.34 9.28
N TYR A 122 -8.98 -13.17 8.00
CA TYR A 122 -9.94 -13.43 6.93
C TYR A 122 -10.19 -14.91 6.70
N ALA A 123 -9.20 -15.78 6.92
CA ALA A 123 -9.41 -17.22 6.93
C ALA A 123 -10.42 -17.64 8.01
N ASP A 124 -10.27 -17.12 9.23
CA ASP A 124 -11.15 -17.44 10.37
C ASP A 124 -12.57 -16.87 10.18
N ILE A 125 -12.69 -15.58 9.83
CA ILE A 125 -13.98 -14.92 9.57
C ILE A 125 -14.80 -15.68 8.51
N THR A 126 -14.13 -16.21 7.49
CA THR A 126 -14.83 -16.92 6.41
C THR A 126 -15.41 -18.27 6.89
N LYS A 127 -14.75 -18.93 7.85
CA LYS A 127 -15.28 -20.15 8.49
C LYS A 127 -16.52 -19.90 9.35
N GLU A 128 -16.63 -18.72 9.94
CA GLU A 128 -17.75 -18.34 10.81
C GLU A 128 -19.01 -17.95 10.02
N TYR A 129 -18.88 -17.70 8.72
CA TYR A 129 -19.98 -17.24 7.90
C TYR A 129 -21.06 -18.30 7.78
N LYS A 130 -22.30 -17.92 8.17
CA LYS A 130 -23.51 -18.73 8.00
C LYS A 130 -24.47 -18.04 7.04
N PRO A 131 -25.08 -18.78 6.08
CA PRO A 131 -26.13 -18.24 5.23
C PRO A 131 -27.30 -17.70 6.06
N ARG A 132 -27.79 -16.53 5.70
CA ARG A 132 -29.01 -15.98 6.32
C ARG A 132 -30.24 -16.59 5.63
N LYS A 133 -31.10 -17.21 6.42
CA LYS A 133 -32.37 -17.78 5.95
C LYS A 133 -33.56 -17.11 6.62
N TRP A 134 -34.64 -16.92 5.90
CA TRP A 134 -35.91 -16.42 6.44
C TRP A 134 -37.09 -16.87 5.61
N HIS A 135 -38.26 -16.90 6.21
CA HIS A 135 -39.52 -17.21 5.53
C HIS A 135 -40.27 -15.91 5.28
N SER A 136 -40.88 -15.80 4.11
CA SER A 136 -41.87 -14.77 3.77
C SER A 136 -43.11 -15.43 3.16
N ASN A 137 -44.24 -15.39 3.87
CA ASN A 137 -45.48 -16.05 3.48
C ASN A 137 -45.25 -17.54 3.11
N THR A 138 -45.23 -17.85 1.81
CA THR A 138 -45.07 -19.21 1.26
C THR A 138 -43.67 -19.51 0.73
N THR A 139 -42.72 -18.57 0.89
CA THR A 139 -41.39 -18.67 0.29
C THR A 139 -40.30 -18.79 1.36
N GLU A 140 -39.42 -19.76 1.21
CA GLU A 140 -38.15 -19.84 1.93
C GLU A 140 -37.09 -19.07 1.14
N ASN A 141 -36.38 -18.19 1.83
CA ASN A 141 -35.34 -17.34 1.25
C ASN A 141 -34.00 -17.65 1.91
N GLU A 142 -32.93 -17.66 1.12
CA GLU A 142 -31.56 -17.87 1.59
C GLU A 142 -30.59 -16.91 0.86
N ILE A 143 -29.70 -16.24 1.63
CA ILE A 143 -28.59 -15.48 1.06
C ILE A 143 -27.36 -16.38 1.05
N GLN A 144 -26.88 -16.71 -0.14
CA GLN A 144 -25.62 -17.39 -0.35
C GLN A 144 -24.55 -16.40 -0.85
N ARG A 145 -23.34 -16.50 -0.33
CA ARG A 145 -22.19 -15.76 -0.84
C ARG A 145 -21.38 -16.63 -1.77
N MET A 146 -21.15 -16.15 -2.97
CA MET A 146 -20.38 -16.85 -4.00
C MET A 146 -19.14 -16.03 -4.35
N PRO A 147 -18.00 -16.68 -4.69
CA PRO A 147 -16.85 -16.00 -5.27
C PRO A 147 -17.24 -15.22 -6.53
N SER A 148 -16.75 -14.00 -6.70
CA SER A 148 -17.07 -13.18 -7.88
C SER A 148 -16.23 -13.55 -9.11
N GLY A 149 -15.03 -14.12 -8.92
CA GLY A 149 -14.13 -14.46 -10.02
C GLY A 149 -12.72 -13.93 -9.85
N ILE A 150 -12.19 -13.26 -10.88
CA ILE A 150 -10.85 -12.67 -10.89
C ILE A 150 -10.90 -11.30 -10.25
N SER A 151 -10.09 -11.08 -9.21
CA SER A 151 -9.91 -9.79 -8.55
C SER A 151 -8.57 -9.17 -8.94
N VAL A 152 -8.61 -8.03 -9.63
CA VAL A 152 -7.42 -7.19 -9.84
C VAL A 152 -7.26 -6.29 -8.63
N ILE A 153 -6.08 -6.35 -8.03
CA ILE A 153 -5.70 -5.59 -6.84
C ILE A 153 -4.50 -4.72 -7.18
N ILE A 154 -4.67 -3.40 -7.08
CA ILE A 154 -3.61 -2.43 -7.33
C ILE A 154 -3.32 -1.73 -6.02
N THR A 155 -2.06 -1.77 -5.57
CA THR A 155 -1.64 -1.27 -4.26
C THR A 155 -0.65 -0.12 -4.38
N PRO A 156 -0.66 0.81 -3.40
CA PRO A 156 0.21 1.96 -3.39
C PRO A 156 1.60 1.60 -2.86
N TRP A 157 2.46 2.62 -2.85
CA TRP A 157 3.87 2.51 -2.47
C TRP A 157 4.15 2.73 -0.97
N ASN A 158 3.21 3.28 -0.20
CA ASN A 158 3.49 3.77 1.17
C ASN A 158 3.43 2.72 2.29
N ALA A 159 2.91 1.55 2.04
CA ALA A 159 2.99 0.37 2.89
C ALA A 159 2.72 -0.88 2.03
N PRO A 160 3.60 -1.18 1.07
CA PRO A 160 3.32 -2.08 -0.05
C PRO A 160 2.93 -3.49 0.40
N PHE A 161 3.65 -4.10 1.35
CA PHE A 161 3.35 -5.44 1.83
C PHE A 161 2.02 -5.50 2.60
N MET A 162 1.85 -4.61 3.58
CA MET A 162 0.65 -4.59 4.41
C MET A 162 -0.62 -4.34 3.58
N LEU A 163 -0.59 -3.38 2.67
CA LEU A 163 -1.75 -3.01 1.84
C LEU A 163 -2.03 -4.07 0.77
N SER A 164 -1.01 -4.76 0.27
CA SER A 164 -1.19 -5.93 -0.59
C SER A 164 -1.91 -7.05 0.15
N THR A 165 -1.44 -7.42 1.33
CA THR A 165 -2.06 -8.48 2.14
C THR A 165 -3.47 -8.12 2.59
N TRP A 166 -3.72 -6.85 2.94
CA TRP A 166 -5.03 -6.35 3.36
C TRP A 166 -6.12 -6.53 2.30
N LYS A 167 -5.74 -6.37 1.02
CA LYS A 167 -6.68 -6.54 -0.10
C LYS A 167 -6.73 -7.97 -0.65
N CYS A 168 -5.59 -8.65 -0.68
CA CYS A 168 -5.51 -10.02 -1.21
C CYS A 168 -6.17 -11.04 -0.27
N ALA A 169 -5.98 -10.91 1.04
CA ALA A 169 -6.51 -11.88 2.00
C ALA A 169 -8.05 -12.04 1.95
N PRO A 170 -8.88 -10.98 1.98
CA PRO A 170 -10.32 -11.13 1.86
C PRO A 170 -10.76 -11.68 0.49
N ALA A 171 -10.07 -11.30 -0.61
CA ALA A 171 -10.39 -11.82 -1.93
C ALA A 171 -10.15 -13.34 -2.01
N LEU A 172 -9.00 -13.81 -1.52
CA LEU A 172 -8.66 -15.24 -1.48
C LEU A 172 -9.58 -16.03 -0.52
N ALA A 173 -9.83 -15.52 0.68
CA ALA A 173 -10.72 -16.14 1.65
C ALA A 173 -12.13 -16.37 1.06
N ALA A 174 -12.63 -15.38 0.32
CA ALA A 174 -13.91 -15.47 -0.37
C ALA A 174 -13.91 -16.42 -1.60
N GLY A 175 -12.78 -17.04 -1.95
CA GLY A 175 -12.66 -18.00 -3.05
C GLY A 175 -12.37 -17.37 -4.42
N ASN A 176 -11.96 -16.09 -4.47
CA ASN A 176 -11.55 -15.44 -5.72
C ASN A 176 -10.09 -15.74 -6.03
N SER A 177 -9.71 -15.70 -7.31
CA SER A 177 -8.32 -15.56 -7.71
C SER A 177 -7.88 -14.09 -7.72
N VAL A 178 -6.58 -13.87 -7.58
CA VAL A 178 -5.99 -12.53 -7.42
C VAL A 178 -4.92 -12.27 -8.46
N ILE A 179 -4.95 -11.05 -9.03
CA ILE A 179 -3.84 -10.46 -9.76
C ILE A 179 -3.43 -9.21 -8.99
N LEU A 180 -2.30 -9.27 -8.31
CA LEU A 180 -1.72 -8.15 -7.59
C LEU A 180 -0.80 -7.34 -8.52
N LYS A 181 -1.05 -6.04 -8.65
CA LYS A 181 -0.13 -5.08 -9.25
C LYS A 181 0.38 -4.13 -8.17
N PRO A 182 1.59 -4.34 -7.64
CA PRO A 182 2.20 -3.39 -6.69
C PRO A 182 2.60 -2.09 -7.40
N ALA A 183 2.81 -1.02 -6.63
CA ALA A 183 3.36 0.22 -7.16
C ALA A 183 4.77 0.00 -7.71
N GLU A 184 5.11 0.70 -8.81
CA GLU A 184 6.43 0.63 -9.43
C GLU A 184 7.54 1.22 -8.58
N TRP A 185 7.25 2.09 -7.65
CA TRP A 185 8.24 2.67 -6.74
C TRP A 185 8.64 1.74 -5.60
N SER A 186 7.82 0.73 -5.26
CA SER A 186 8.10 -0.22 -4.16
C SER A 186 7.52 -1.61 -4.42
N PRO A 187 8.04 -2.32 -5.44
CA PRO A 187 7.48 -3.61 -5.86
C PRO A 187 8.12 -4.83 -5.18
N LEU A 188 9.26 -4.65 -4.47
CA LEU A 188 10.13 -5.77 -4.14
C LEU A 188 9.59 -6.65 -3.01
N SER A 189 8.98 -6.07 -1.97
CA SER A 189 8.36 -6.84 -0.89
C SER A 189 7.16 -7.67 -1.38
N ALA A 190 6.38 -7.14 -2.33
CA ALA A 190 5.31 -7.88 -3.00
C ALA A 190 5.86 -9.07 -3.82
N SER A 191 7.07 -8.94 -4.38
CA SER A 191 7.72 -10.06 -5.07
C SER A 191 8.07 -11.20 -4.12
N LEU A 192 8.55 -10.91 -2.91
CA LEU A 192 8.80 -11.94 -1.88
C LEU A 192 7.51 -12.68 -1.50
N LEU A 193 6.38 -11.98 -1.44
CA LEU A 193 5.08 -12.61 -1.19
C LEU A 193 4.77 -13.71 -2.23
N GLY A 194 5.18 -13.55 -3.49
CA GLY A 194 5.01 -14.58 -4.52
C GLY A 194 5.76 -15.88 -4.22
N ASP A 195 6.95 -15.82 -3.63
CA ASP A 195 7.69 -17.02 -3.23
C ASP A 195 7.00 -17.71 -2.04
N LEU A 196 6.49 -16.93 -1.08
CA LEU A 196 5.76 -17.47 0.08
C LEU A 196 4.40 -18.10 -0.30
N ILE A 197 3.72 -17.55 -1.30
CA ILE A 197 2.48 -18.12 -1.87
C ILE A 197 2.74 -19.50 -2.45
N ASP A 198 3.85 -19.66 -3.17
CA ASP A 198 4.25 -20.95 -3.76
C ASP A 198 4.55 -21.98 -2.66
N GLU A 199 5.35 -21.59 -1.66
CA GLU A 199 5.71 -22.42 -0.52
C GLU A 199 4.51 -22.79 0.36
N ALA A 200 3.52 -21.89 0.50
CA ALA A 200 2.29 -22.16 1.23
C ALA A 200 1.42 -23.22 0.55
N GLY A 201 1.59 -23.44 -0.75
CA GLY A 201 0.89 -24.43 -1.52
C GLY A 201 -0.41 -23.93 -2.15
N PHE A 202 -0.51 -22.63 -2.47
CA PHE A 202 -1.61 -22.14 -3.29
C PHE A 202 -1.57 -22.80 -4.67
N PRO A 203 -2.73 -23.26 -5.21
CA PRO A 203 -2.77 -23.77 -6.57
C PRO A 203 -2.30 -22.72 -7.58
N ALA A 204 -1.61 -23.19 -8.63
CA ALA A 204 -1.11 -22.30 -9.68
C ALA A 204 -2.22 -21.41 -10.26
N GLY A 205 -1.95 -20.13 -10.44
CA GLY A 205 -2.91 -19.16 -10.97
C GLY A 205 -3.85 -18.52 -9.95
N VAL A 206 -4.01 -19.08 -8.75
CA VAL A 206 -4.85 -18.49 -7.69
C VAL A 206 -4.32 -17.11 -7.28
N PHE A 207 -3.01 -16.97 -7.21
CA PHE A 207 -2.34 -15.71 -6.94
C PHE A 207 -1.31 -15.41 -8.03
N ASN A 208 -1.35 -14.19 -8.55
CA ASN A 208 -0.44 -13.73 -9.58
C ASN A 208 0.06 -12.33 -9.21
N ILE A 209 1.32 -12.01 -9.57
CA ILE A 209 1.90 -10.67 -9.39
C ILE A 209 2.36 -10.16 -10.74
N VAL A 210 1.87 -9.00 -11.12
CA VAL A 210 2.23 -8.31 -12.35
C VAL A 210 2.97 -7.03 -12.01
N GLN A 211 4.27 -6.99 -12.30
CA GLN A 211 5.12 -5.82 -12.13
C GLN A 211 4.98 -4.85 -13.32
N GLY A 212 5.16 -3.56 -13.09
CA GLY A 212 5.16 -2.57 -14.18
C GLY A 212 4.42 -1.29 -13.84
N ILE A 213 4.40 -0.40 -14.82
CA ILE A 213 3.85 0.96 -14.71
C ILE A 213 2.32 0.93 -14.69
N GLY A 214 1.72 1.77 -13.82
CA GLY A 214 0.26 1.83 -13.63
C GLY A 214 -0.50 2.11 -14.91
N GLU A 215 -0.06 3.11 -15.68
CA GLU A 215 -0.67 3.57 -16.94
C GLU A 215 -0.52 2.58 -18.10
N GLU A 216 0.35 1.58 -17.97
CA GLU A 216 0.57 0.56 -18.99
C GLU A 216 -0.15 -0.75 -18.61
N VAL A 217 0.51 -1.59 -17.82
CA VAL A 217 -0.04 -2.90 -17.45
C VAL A 217 -1.21 -2.79 -16.49
N GLY A 218 -1.21 -1.78 -15.59
CA GLY A 218 -2.35 -1.52 -14.71
C GLY A 218 -3.61 -1.18 -15.50
N ALA A 219 -3.52 -0.24 -16.46
CA ALA A 219 -4.61 0.12 -17.35
C ALA A 219 -5.09 -1.08 -18.18
N ALA A 220 -4.16 -1.92 -18.68
CA ALA A 220 -4.52 -3.13 -19.43
C ALA A 220 -5.28 -4.15 -18.56
N LEU A 221 -4.90 -4.31 -17.29
CA LEU A 221 -5.59 -5.21 -16.34
C LEU A 221 -7.02 -4.75 -16.04
N VAL A 222 -7.22 -3.46 -15.75
CA VAL A 222 -8.54 -2.94 -15.34
C VAL A 222 -9.52 -2.80 -16.51
N SER A 223 -9.04 -2.80 -17.74
CA SER A 223 -9.87 -2.78 -18.94
C SER A 223 -10.18 -4.16 -19.51
N ASP A 224 -9.64 -5.24 -18.95
CA ASP A 224 -9.92 -6.60 -19.46
C ASP A 224 -11.33 -7.04 -19.06
N PRO A 225 -12.22 -7.41 -20.01
CA PRO A 225 -13.61 -7.78 -19.72
C PRO A 225 -13.76 -9.07 -18.93
N ASN A 226 -12.71 -9.87 -18.77
CA ASN A 226 -12.71 -11.08 -17.95
C ASN A 226 -12.42 -10.83 -16.48
N VAL A 227 -12.07 -9.61 -16.09
CA VAL A 227 -11.92 -9.20 -14.69
C VAL A 227 -13.28 -9.01 -14.06
N ASN A 228 -13.46 -9.51 -12.85
CA ASN A 228 -14.76 -9.52 -12.17
C ASN A 228 -14.84 -8.50 -11.03
N ARG A 229 -13.69 -8.03 -10.51
CA ARG A 229 -13.62 -7.03 -9.45
C ARG A 229 -12.30 -6.28 -9.52
N ILE A 230 -12.34 -4.98 -9.20
CA ILE A 230 -11.15 -4.14 -9.07
C ILE A 230 -11.13 -3.56 -7.65
N SER A 231 -9.98 -3.70 -6.97
CA SER A 231 -9.70 -3.05 -5.69
C SER A 231 -8.41 -2.25 -5.81
N PHE A 232 -8.54 -0.94 -5.68
CA PHE A 232 -7.47 0.03 -5.86
C PHE A 232 -7.16 0.78 -4.57
N THR A 233 -5.90 1.07 -4.32
CA THR A 233 -5.46 2.11 -3.37
C THR A 233 -4.40 2.97 -4.02
N GLY A 234 -4.61 4.28 -4.01
CA GLY A 234 -3.69 5.24 -4.63
C GLY A 234 -4.27 6.65 -4.73
N SER A 235 -3.90 7.39 -5.79
CA SER A 235 -4.35 8.76 -5.97
C SER A 235 -5.79 8.87 -6.48
N PRO A 236 -6.50 9.98 -6.16
CA PRO A 236 -7.83 10.25 -6.73
C PRO A 236 -7.83 10.34 -8.27
N GLU A 237 -6.73 10.80 -8.87
CA GLU A 237 -6.57 10.92 -10.32
C GLU A 237 -6.61 9.54 -10.98
N ALA A 238 -5.74 8.62 -10.53
CA ALA A 238 -5.71 7.24 -11.01
C ALA A 238 -7.06 6.52 -10.75
N ALA A 239 -7.69 6.76 -9.59
CA ALA A 239 -9.00 6.20 -9.28
C ALA A 239 -10.10 6.60 -10.26
N ARG A 240 -10.09 7.86 -10.74
CA ARG A 240 -11.06 8.33 -11.76
C ARG A 240 -10.90 7.59 -13.07
N ASP A 241 -9.68 7.34 -13.51
CA ASP A 241 -9.42 6.66 -14.78
C ASP A 241 -9.72 5.16 -14.69
N ILE A 242 -9.34 4.52 -13.56
CA ILE A 242 -9.72 3.14 -13.27
C ILE A 242 -11.24 2.99 -13.18
N GLY A 243 -11.93 3.94 -12.51
CA GLY A 243 -13.39 3.94 -12.38
C GLY A 243 -14.10 4.07 -13.73
N LYS A 244 -13.60 4.90 -14.65
CA LYS A 244 -14.12 4.99 -16.02
C LYS A 244 -13.95 3.66 -16.76
N SER A 245 -12.75 3.06 -16.69
CA SER A 245 -12.46 1.77 -17.31
C SER A 245 -13.33 0.64 -16.74
N ALA A 246 -13.52 0.61 -15.42
CA ALA A 246 -14.39 -0.35 -14.76
C ALA A 246 -15.85 -0.22 -15.20
N ALA A 247 -16.33 1.02 -15.38
CA ALA A 247 -17.70 1.29 -15.81
C ALA A 247 -18.00 0.79 -17.24
N GLU A 248 -17.03 0.80 -18.14
CA GLU A 248 -17.18 0.27 -19.51
C GLU A 248 -17.56 -1.21 -19.55
N ASN A 249 -17.04 -2.00 -18.58
CA ASN A 249 -17.32 -3.43 -18.46
C ASN A 249 -18.24 -3.76 -17.28
N ILE A 250 -18.81 -2.74 -16.59
CA ILE A 250 -19.70 -2.87 -15.43
C ILE A 250 -19.03 -3.70 -14.30
N ILE A 251 -17.71 -3.49 -14.12
CA ILE A 251 -16.93 -4.19 -13.10
C ILE A 251 -17.07 -3.44 -11.77
N PRO A 252 -17.43 -4.12 -10.65
CA PRO A 252 -17.42 -3.51 -9.33
C PRO A 252 -16.03 -2.97 -8.96
N PHE A 253 -15.97 -1.68 -8.61
CA PHE A 253 -14.76 -0.97 -8.24
C PHE A 253 -14.80 -0.51 -6.78
N THR A 254 -13.73 -0.75 -6.04
CA THR A 254 -13.51 -0.22 -4.69
C THR A 254 -12.23 0.60 -4.68
N GLY A 255 -12.35 1.88 -4.35
CA GLY A 255 -11.23 2.83 -4.25
C GLY A 255 -10.96 3.23 -2.80
N GLU A 256 -9.71 3.03 -2.35
CA GLU A 256 -9.15 3.59 -1.12
C GLU A 256 -8.17 4.69 -1.54
N LEU A 257 -8.42 5.92 -1.13
CA LEU A 257 -7.77 7.09 -1.72
C LEU A 257 -7.07 7.95 -0.66
N GLY A 258 -6.20 8.83 -1.13
CA GLY A 258 -5.55 9.82 -0.29
C GLY A 258 -6.56 10.76 0.36
N GLY A 259 -6.20 11.27 1.52
CA GLY A 259 -7.03 12.19 2.31
C GLY A 259 -6.26 13.39 2.81
N LYS A 260 -7.03 14.34 3.36
CA LYS A 260 -6.56 15.49 4.15
C LYS A 260 -7.36 15.50 5.46
N SER A 261 -7.09 14.51 6.31
CA SER A 261 -7.88 14.29 7.53
C SER A 261 -7.76 15.46 8.52
N PRO A 262 -8.85 15.89 9.16
CA PRO A 262 -8.79 16.89 10.21
C PRO A 262 -8.30 16.25 11.53
N LEU A 263 -7.38 16.92 12.20
CA LEU A 263 -7.02 16.69 13.61
C LEU A 263 -7.56 17.87 14.41
N ILE A 264 -8.62 17.64 15.20
CA ILE A 264 -9.38 18.69 15.87
C ILE A 264 -9.02 18.69 17.34
N ILE A 265 -8.58 19.84 17.87
CA ILE A 265 -8.13 20.03 19.25
C ILE A 265 -9.06 21.03 19.97
N PHE A 266 -9.76 20.56 20.98
CA PHE A 266 -10.60 21.36 21.87
C PHE A 266 -9.83 21.77 23.14
N PRO A 267 -10.28 22.84 23.87
CA PRO A 267 -9.58 23.34 25.06
C PRO A 267 -9.51 22.36 26.23
N ASP A 268 -10.41 21.39 26.28
CA ASP A 268 -10.49 20.35 27.31
C ASP A 268 -9.72 19.07 26.96
N ALA A 269 -9.01 19.04 25.81
CA ALA A 269 -8.13 17.93 25.47
C ALA A 269 -6.94 17.85 26.45
N ASP A 270 -6.43 16.62 26.66
CA ASP A 270 -5.12 16.46 27.28
C ASP A 270 -4.05 17.09 26.41
N PHE A 271 -3.47 18.20 26.87
CA PHE A 271 -2.66 19.09 26.07
C PHE A 271 -1.40 18.44 25.53
N ASP A 272 -0.62 17.77 26.39
CA ASP A 272 0.64 17.13 26.00
C ASP A 272 0.41 15.96 25.04
N THR A 273 -0.62 15.16 25.30
CA THR A 273 -1.04 14.08 24.38
C THR A 273 -1.46 14.64 23.03
N ALA A 274 -2.22 15.73 23.00
CA ALA A 274 -2.69 16.35 21.76
C ALA A 274 -1.51 16.92 20.92
N VAL A 275 -0.56 17.61 21.58
CA VAL A 275 0.66 18.11 20.93
C VAL A 275 1.50 16.95 20.38
N GLY A 276 1.72 15.89 21.18
CA GLY A 276 2.48 14.73 20.74
C GLY A 276 1.82 14.01 19.54
N LYS A 277 0.48 13.88 19.55
CA LYS A 277 -0.26 13.31 18.41
C LYS A 277 -0.19 14.18 17.15
N ALA A 278 -0.17 15.49 17.30
CA ALA A 278 -0.02 16.42 16.19
C ALA A 278 1.39 16.33 15.57
N ALA A 279 2.43 16.34 16.39
CA ALA A 279 3.82 16.20 15.92
C ALA A 279 4.08 14.82 15.29
N GLY A 280 3.48 13.76 15.82
CA GLY A 280 3.57 12.41 15.25
C GLY A 280 2.90 12.23 13.88
N GLN A 281 2.23 13.27 13.33
CA GLN A 281 1.71 13.20 11.95
C GLN A 281 2.84 13.30 10.89
N PHE A 282 4.04 13.66 11.30
CA PHE A 282 5.23 13.68 10.43
C PHE A 282 5.98 12.33 10.37
N ASP A 283 5.61 11.36 11.21
CA ASP A 283 6.18 10.01 11.15
C ASP A 283 6.11 9.45 9.72
N ASP A 284 7.17 8.74 9.30
CA ASP A 284 7.32 8.22 7.94
C ASP A 284 7.11 9.31 6.86
N SER A 285 7.57 10.54 7.14
CA SER A 285 7.42 11.74 6.30
C SER A 285 5.97 12.10 5.96
N GLY A 286 5.02 11.72 6.81
CA GLY A 286 3.59 11.98 6.62
C GLY A 286 2.96 11.24 5.42
N GLN A 287 3.63 10.25 4.86
CA GLN A 287 3.20 9.50 3.66
C GLN A 287 2.08 8.50 3.94
N ILE A 288 1.08 8.93 4.71
CA ILE A 288 0.00 8.07 5.21
C ILE A 288 -1.36 8.67 4.79
N CYS A 289 -2.24 7.86 4.19
CA CYS A 289 -3.55 8.29 3.68
C CYS A 289 -4.47 8.89 4.76
N LEU A 290 -4.34 8.46 6.01
CA LEU A 290 -5.15 8.89 7.16
C LEU A 290 -4.45 9.93 8.05
N ALA A 291 -3.26 10.43 7.68
CA ALA A 291 -2.55 11.44 8.46
C ALA A 291 -3.42 12.68 8.71
N GLY A 292 -3.41 13.18 9.96
CA GLY A 292 -4.14 14.37 10.38
C GLY A 292 -3.48 15.66 9.88
N THR A 293 -3.50 15.86 8.57
CA THR A 293 -2.77 16.93 7.88
C THR A 293 -3.42 18.31 7.99
N ARG A 294 -4.65 18.39 8.50
CA ARG A 294 -5.33 19.67 8.81
C ARG A 294 -5.48 19.80 10.30
N LEU A 295 -4.61 20.58 10.91
CA LEU A 295 -4.61 20.86 12.34
C LEU A 295 -5.60 22.00 12.65
N ILE A 296 -6.73 21.66 13.27
CA ILE A 296 -7.82 22.59 13.61
C ILE A 296 -7.82 22.77 15.12
N ILE A 297 -7.38 23.94 15.58
CA ILE A 297 -7.17 24.25 17.00
C ILE A 297 -8.20 25.29 17.46
N HIS A 298 -8.82 25.08 18.62
CA HIS A 298 -9.67 26.10 19.21
C HIS A 298 -8.87 27.37 19.52
N SER A 299 -9.42 28.55 19.21
CA SER A 299 -8.72 29.84 19.29
C SER A 299 -8.13 30.15 20.66
N SER A 300 -8.80 29.72 21.75
CA SER A 300 -8.32 30.01 23.12
C SER A 300 -7.02 29.31 23.51
N ILE A 301 -6.61 28.25 22.81
CA ILE A 301 -5.39 27.48 23.10
C ILE A 301 -4.38 27.55 21.95
N LYS A 302 -4.72 28.23 20.85
CA LYS A 302 -3.95 28.19 19.60
C LYS A 302 -2.48 28.59 19.81
N GLU A 303 -2.22 29.72 20.44
CA GLU A 303 -0.86 30.28 20.59
C GLU A 303 0.04 29.35 21.44
N GLU A 304 -0.48 28.87 22.56
CA GLU A 304 0.24 27.95 23.45
C GLU A 304 0.49 26.62 22.74
N PHE A 305 -0.52 26.08 22.06
CA PHE A 305 -0.43 24.83 21.33
C PHE A 305 0.61 24.92 20.21
N LEU A 306 0.58 25.97 19.40
CA LEU A 306 1.55 26.15 18.31
C LEU A 306 2.97 26.31 18.84
N SER A 307 3.17 27.07 19.92
CA SER A 307 4.49 27.20 20.53
C SER A 307 5.07 25.83 20.94
N ARG A 308 4.27 25.02 21.63
CA ARG A 308 4.69 23.71 22.10
C ARG A 308 4.88 22.71 20.96
N PHE A 309 3.98 22.74 19.97
CA PHE A 309 4.07 21.91 18.76
C PHE A 309 5.36 22.20 17.98
N LEU A 310 5.69 23.48 17.75
CA LEU A 310 6.91 23.89 17.03
C LEU A 310 8.17 23.50 17.79
N GLU A 311 8.18 23.65 19.12
CA GLU A 311 9.29 23.19 19.96
C GLU A 311 9.52 21.66 19.83
N LEU A 312 8.45 20.87 19.84
CA LEU A 312 8.53 19.42 19.72
C LEU A 312 8.96 19.00 18.31
N THR A 313 8.36 19.59 17.29
CA THR A 313 8.70 19.32 15.89
C THR A 313 10.17 19.65 15.56
N ALA A 314 10.70 20.73 16.11
CA ALA A 314 12.11 21.11 15.91
C ALA A 314 13.13 20.10 16.50
N LYS A 315 12.68 19.22 17.39
CA LYS A 315 13.53 18.17 17.99
C LYS A 315 13.49 16.86 17.21
N GLN A 316 12.54 16.72 16.27
CA GLN A 316 12.40 15.48 15.51
C GLN A 316 13.63 15.26 14.62
N LYS A 317 14.14 14.03 14.67
CA LYS A 317 15.37 13.66 13.96
C LYS A 317 15.06 13.12 12.56
N LEU A 318 15.57 13.81 11.56
CA LEU A 318 15.59 13.32 10.18
C LEU A 318 16.79 12.40 10.00
N GLY A 319 16.57 11.23 9.40
CA GLY A 319 17.68 10.29 9.23
C GLY A 319 17.30 9.04 8.41
N SER A 320 18.25 8.10 8.37
CA SER A 320 18.08 6.83 7.68
C SER A 320 16.99 5.98 8.34
N SER A 321 16.26 5.22 7.52
CA SER A 321 15.27 4.23 7.97
C SER A 321 15.85 3.13 8.87
N PHE A 322 17.17 3.01 8.92
CA PHE A 322 17.91 2.02 9.70
C PHE A 322 18.57 2.58 10.97
N ASP A 323 18.36 3.86 11.26
CA ASP A 323 18.79 4.47 12.52
C ASP A 323 17.62 4.50 13.49
N ASP A 324 17.77 3.88 14.66
CA ASP A 324 16.72 3.74 15.68
C ASP A 324 16.27 5.09 16.27
N GLU A 325 17.12 6.12 16.18
CA GLU A 325 16.77 7.46 16.64
C GLU A 325 16.02 8.29 15.58
N THR A 326 15.90 7.79 14.35
CA THR A 326 15.18 8.50 13.28
C THR A 326 13.67 8.52 13.56
N GLU A 327 13.07 9.71 13.45
CA GLU A 327 11.62 9.91 13.48
C GLU A 327 11.07 10.22 12.09
N ILE A 328 11.81 10.99 11.30
CA ILE A 328 11.44 11.42 9.94
C ILE A 328 12.32 10.69 8.93
N THR A 329 11.74 9.79 8.18
CA THR A 329 12.42 8.98 7.15
C THR A 329 12.44 9.70 5.80
N PRO A 330 13.15 9.19 4.77
CA PRO A 330 13.13 9.82 3.45
C PRO A 330 11.76 9.69 2.77
N MET A 331 11.47 10.60 1.87
CA MET A 331 10.38 10.43 0.91
C MET A 331 10.74 9.34 -0.10
N ILE A 332 9.74 8.63 -0.58
CA ILE A 332 9.95 7.43 -1.39
C ILE A 332 10.64 7.68 -2.73
N HIS A 333 10.40 8.81 -3.38
CA HIS A 333 10.85 9.03 -4.76
C HIS A 333 11.12 10.53 -5.04
N PRO A 334 12.10 10.87 -5.90
CA PRO A 334 12.38 12.27 -6.28
C PRO A 334 11.16 13.02 -6.80
N ASP A 335 10.32 12.38 -7.61
CA ASP A 335 9.10 13.01 -8.15
C ASP A 335 8.10 13.34 -7.05
N HIS A 336 7.99 12.47 -6.02
CA HIS A 336 7.12 12.74 -4.87
C HIS A 336 7.65 13.90 -4.03
N LEU A 337 8.94 13.91 -3.74
CA LEU A 337 9.62 15.02 -3.07
C LEU A 337 9.38 16.34 -3.80
N LYS A 338 9.55 16.33 -5.13
CA LYS A 338 9.30 17.51 -5.97
C LYS A 338 7.85 17.98 -5.87
N ASN A 339 6.88 17.07 -5.94
CA ASN A 339 5.46 17.41 -5.82
C ASN A 339 5.15 18.09 -4.49
N VAL A 340 5.74 17.61 -3.37
CA VAL A 340 5.56 18.23 -2.05
C VAL A 340 6.23 19.60 -1.99
N ALA A 341 7.44 19.73 -2.51
CA ALA A 341 8.16 21.01 -2.56
C ALA A 341 7.40 22.06 -3.40
N ASP A 342 6.94 21.67 -4.59
CA ASP A 342 6.14 22.53 -5.48
C ASP A 342 4.84 22.99 -4.79
N PHE A 343 4.20 22.12 -3.99
CA PHE A 343 3.00 22.49 -3.22
C PHE A 343 3.30 23.56 -2.18
N VAL A 344 4.37 23.40 -1.41
CA VAL A 344 4.79 24.37 -0.40
C VAL A 344 5.22 25.70 -1.03
N ASP A 345 5.87 25.66 -2.19
CA ASP A 345 6.26 26.87 -2.93
C ASP A 345 5.03 27.63 -3.46
N ARG A 346 4.00 26.92 -3.94
CA ARG A 346 2.72 27.57 -4.30
C ARG A 346 2.06 28.23 -3.09
N ALA A 347 2.07 27.58 -1.93
CA ALA A 347 1.55 28.18 -0.70
C ALA A 347 2.26 29.50 -0.35
N ARG A 348 3.60 29.55 -0.44
CA ARG A 348 4.37 30.79 -0.26
C ARG A 348 3.96 31.90 -1.24
N ILE A 349 3.84 31.55 -2.52
CA ILE A 349 3.45 32.50 -3.57
C ILE A 349 2.03 33.03 -3.32
N ASN A 350 1.14 32.20 -2.80
CA ASN A 350 -0.24 32.59 -2.47
C ASN A 350 -0.36 33.44 -1.19
N GLY A 351 0.74 33.63 -0.46
CA GLY A 351 0.78 34.44 0.76
C GLY A 351 0.51 33.66 2.05
N ASP A 352 0.46 32.32 1.97
CA ASP A 352 0.38 31.47 3.14
C ASP A 352 1.66 31.53 3.96
N LYS A 353 1.54 31.43 5.29
CA LYS A 353 2.67 31.59 6.20
C LYS A 353 3.26 30.22 6.55
N ILE A 354 4.52 30.02 6.22
CA ILE A 354 5.25 28.82 6.64
C ILE A 354 5.77 29.04 8.07
N LEU A 355 5.24 28.29 9.01
CA LEU A 355 5.58 28.40 10.43
C LEU A 355 6.83 27.60 10.81
N CYS A 356 7.08 26.49 10.14
CA CYS A 356 8.33 25.71 10.23
C CYS A 356 8.56 24.90 8.94
N GLY A 357 9.80 24.44 8.74
CA GLY A 357 10.17 23.60 7.61
C GLY A 357 10.12 24.29 6.26
N GLY A 358 9.56 23.60 5.30
CA GLY A 358 9.28 24.15 3.96
C GLY A 358 10.45 24.07 2.99
N LYS A 359 11.42 23.19 3.21
CA LYS A 359 12.54 22.99 2.30
C LYS A 359 13.07 21.55 2.33
N ILE A 360 13.80 21.19 1.31
CA ILE A 360 14.60 19.97 1.28
C ILE A 360 15.68 20.08 2.34
N PHE A 361 15.82 19.03 3.18
CA PHE A 361 16.77 19.04 4.31
C PHE A 361 18.21 19.06 3.84
N LYS A 362 18.54 18.32 2.78
CA LYS A 362 19.87 18.25 2.21
C LYS A 362 19.80 17.99 0.70
N ASP A 363 20.51 18.79 -0.07
CA ASP A 363 20.51 18.70 -1.53
C ASP A 363 20.92 17.31 -2.03
N GLY A 364 20.16 16.79 -3.00
CA GLY A 364 20.39 15.50 -3.61
C GLY A 364 19.86 14.30 -2.80
N GLU A 365 19.31 14.54 -1.63
CA GLU A 365 18.68 13.54 -0.78
C GLU A 365 17.13 13.67 -0.79
N LEU A 366 16.42 12.67 -0.24
CA LEU A 366 14.95 12.62 -0.28
C LEU A 366 14.28 13.05 1.02
N TRP A 367 14.95 13.79 1.90
CA TRP A 367 14.34 14.30 3.12
C TRP A 367 13.77 15.71 2.92
N TYR A 368 12.52 15.87 3.32
CA TYR A 368 11.85 17.17 3.39
C TYR A 368 11.55 17.49 4.85
N GLU A 369 11.79 18.74 5.25
CA GLU A 369 11.57 19.15 6.65
C GLU A 369 10.09 19.08 7.03
N PRO A 370 9.76 18.65 8.28
CA PRO A 370 8.41 18.78 8.82
C PRO A 370 7.87 20.18 8.63
N THR A 371 6.75 20.31 7.92
CA THR A 371 6.27 21.61 7.46
C THR A 371 4.89 21.92 7.99
N LEU A 372 4.73 23.06 8.65
CA LEU A 372 3.47 23.62 9.08
C LEU A 372 3.17 24.91 8.32
N ILE A 373 2.02 24.96 7.67
CA ILE A 373 1.52 26.11 6.91
C ILE A 373 0.30 26.69 7.61
N GLU A 374 0.32 27.98 7.89
CA GLU A 374 -0.86 28.74 8.30
C GLU A 374 -1.46 29.40 7.06
N PRO A 375 -2.66 28.99 6.62
CA PRO A 375 -3.25 29.51 5.40
C PRO A 375 -3.68 30.97 5.56
N PHE A 376 -3.47 31.77 4.53
CA PHE A 376 -3.93 33.16 4.48
C PHE A 376 -5.45 33.26 4.51
N SER A 377 -6.15 32.28 3.94
CA SER A 377 -7.60 32.16 3.94
C SER A 377 -8.04 30.71 3.99
N ASN A 378 -9.32 30.48 4.37
CA ASN A 378 -9.94 29.16 4.33
C ASN A 378 -10.14 28.61 2.89
N GLN A 379 -9.74 29.38 1.87
CA GLN A 379 -9.78 28.99 0.45
C GLN A 379 -8.38 28.77 -0.14
N SER A 380 -7.32 28.83 0.69
CA SER A 380 -5.97 28.44 0.26
C SER A 380 -5.97 26.96 -0.21
N GLU A 381 -5.10 26.65 -1.19
CA GLU A 381 -5.02 25.33 -1.82
C GLU A 381 -4.83 24.17 -0.82
#